data_01346c60db83b6036d18ccc1ebc4a13c
#
_entry.id   01346c60db83b6036d18ccc1ebc4a13c
#
_cell.length_a   1.000
_cell.length_b   1.000
_cell.length_c   1.000
_cell.angle_alpha   90.00
_cell.angle_beta   90.00
_cell.angle_gamma   90.00
#
_symmetry.space_group_name_H-M   'P 1'
#
loop_
_entity.id
_entity.type
_entity.pdbx_description
1 polymer ?
#
loop_
_entity_poly.entity_id
_entity_poly.type
_entity_poly.pdbx_seq_one_letter_code
_entity_poly.pdbx_strand_id
1 'polypeptide(L)' 'LYKDGCIEIEESLARLTSLPLEEATKESYVIGDRALYHLVFDPLLPSPLADVAMRERYRNLVKRYDDAGAQIWHRFLNQN' A
#
# COMPACT_ATOMS: atom_id res chain seq x y z
N LEU A 1 -2.23 -10.70 -10.57
CA LEU A 1 -3.03 -9.98 -9.61
C LEU A 1 -2.17 -9.43 -8.47
N TYR A 2 -1.54 -10.31 -7.69
CA TYR A 2 -0.65 -9.87 -6.63
C TYR A 2 0.62 -9.21 -7.16
N LYS A 3 1.10 -9.69 -8.29
CA LYS A 3 2.30 -9.13 -8.90
C LYS A 3 2.10 -7.66 -9.26
N ASP A 4 0.97 -7.36 -9.89
CA ASP A 4 0.65 -5.99 -10.26
C ASP A 4 0.43 -5.12 -9.03
N GLY A 5 -0.20 -5.67 -8.01
CA GLY A 5 -0.40 -4.96 -6.75
C GLY A 5 0.91 -4.64 -6.06
N CYS A 6 1.85 -5.59 -6.05
CA CYS A 6 3.17 -5.37 -5.47
C CYS A 6 3.91 -4.25 -6.19
N ILE A 7 3.87 -4.28 -7.53
CA ILE A 7 4.53 -3.26 -8.33
C ILE A 7 3.93 -1.89 -8.05
N GLU A 8 2.61 -1.80 -8.00
CA GLU A 8 1.94 -0.54 -7.72
C GLU A 8 2.35 0.04 -6.37
N ILE A 9 2.39 -0.81 -5.34
CA ILE A 9 2.75 -0.36 -4.00
C ILE A 9 4.21 0.07 -3.95
N GLU A 10 5.11 -0.71 -4.56
CA GLU A 10 6.53 -0.37 -4.57
C GLU A 10 6.79 0.94 -5.30
N GLU A 11 6.12 1.15 -6.44
CA GLU A 11 6.27 2.40 -7.18
C GLU A 11 5.73 3.58 -6.39
N SER A 12 4.59 3.40 -5.71
CA SER A 12 4.03 4.46 -4.90
C SER A 12 4.92 4.80 -3.72
N LEU A 13 5.49 3.78 -3.06
CA LEU A 13 6.43 4.03 -1.96
C LEU A 13 7.60 4.88 -2.41
N ALA A 14 8.13 4.61 -3.61
CA ALA A 14 9.22 5.40 -4.16
C ALA A 14 8.79 6.84 -4.42
N ARG A 15 7.57 7.03 -4.92
CA ARG A 15 7.06 8.38 -5.21
C ARG A 15 6.80 9.18 -3.95
N LEU A 16 6.37 8.54 -2.87
CA LEU A 16 6.01 9.25 -1.65
C LEU A 16 7.15 10.11 -1.10
N THR A 17 8.38 9.67 -1.30
CA THR A 17 9.54 10.42 -0.79
C THR A 17 9.84 11.67 -1.60
N SER A 18 9.37 11.74 -2.85
CA SER A 18 9.67 12.86 -3.73
C SER A 18 8.47 13.80 -3.93
N LEU A 19 7.30 13.43 -3.43
CA LEU A 19 6.12 14.27 -3.57
C LEU A 19 6.04 15.31 -2.45
N PRO A 20 5.43 16.49 -2.74
CA PRO A 20 5.10 17.42 -1.67
C PRO A 20 4.20 16.75 -0.63
N LEU A 21 4.29 17.19 0.60
CA LEU A 21 3.60 16.55 1.72
C LEU A 21 2.09 16.39 1.47
N GLU A 22 1.45 17.41 0.94
CA GLU A 22 0.02 17.34 0.66
C GLU A 22 -0.33 16.26 -0.36
N GLU A 23 0.46 16.18 -1.43
CA GLU A 23 0.23 15.19 -2.48
C GLU A 23 0.58 13.79 -2.00
N ALA A 24 1.64 13.66 -1.20
CA ALA A 24 2.00 12.38 -0.62
C ALA A 24 0.89 11.85 0.29
N THR A 25 0.26 12.75 1.04
CA THR A 25 -0.86 12.39 1.91
C THR A 25 -2.03 11.83 1.11
N LYS A 26 -2.37 12.53 0.01
CA LYS A 26 -3.47 12.09 -0.86
C LYS A 26 -3.16 10.75 -1.49
N GLU A 27 -1.96 10.57 -2.01
CA GLU A 27 -1.59 9.32 -2.66
C GLU A 27 -1.58 8.16 -1.66
N SER A 28 -1.05 8.36 -0.47
CA SER A 28 -1.01 7.31 0.54
C SER A 28 -2.42 6.86 0.92
N TYR A 29 -3.36 7.77 0.95
CA TYR A 29 -4.75 7.44 1.24
C TYR A 29 -5.37 6.60 0.11
N VAL A 30 -5.22 7.05 -1.13
CA VAL A 30 -5.85 6.39 -2.29
C VAL A 30 -5.26 4.99 -2.50
N ILE A 31 -3.94 4.89 -2.54
CA ILE A 31 -3.27 3.62 -2.80
C ILE A 31 -3.43 2.68 -1.61
N GLY A 32 -3.33 3.20 -0.39
CA GLY A 32 -3.50 2.39 0.81
C GLY A 32 -4.89 1.81 0.91
N ASP A 33 -5.91 2.59 0.59
CA ASP A 33 -7.29 2.12 0.62
C ASP A 33 -7.52 1.01 -0.40
N ARG A 34 -6.99 1.18 -1.61
CA ARG A 34 -7.10 0.17 -2.66
C ARG A 34 -6.39 -1.12 -2.28
N ALA A 35 -5.19 -0.99 -1.72
CA ALA A 35 -4.41 -2.14 -1.30
C ALA A 35 -5.10 -2.91 -0.19
N LEU A 36 -5.67 -2.19 0.76
CA LEU A 36 -6.40 -2.80 1.86
C LEU A 36 -7.64 -3.54 1.35
N TYR A 37 -8.34 -2.95 0.39
CA TYR A 37 -9.49 -3.58 -0.23
C TYR A 37 -9.11 -4.93 -0.84
N HIS A 38 -8.05 -4.96 -1.63
CA HIS A 38 -7.58 -6.19 -2.26
C HIS A 38 -7.16 -7.23 -1.22
N LEU A 39 -6.55 -6.79 -0.14
CA LEU A 39 -6.11 -7.69 0.92
C LEU A 39 -7.30 -8.34 1.62
N VAL A 40 -8.36 -7.56 1.88
CA VAL A 40 -9.55 -8.05 2.58
C VAL A 40 -10.31 -9.07 1.72
N PHE A 41 -10.39 -8.85 0.42
CA PHE A 41 -11.16 -9.73 -0.46
C PHE A 41 -10.34 -10.85 -1.08
N ASP A 42 -9.05 -10.91 -0.77
CA ASP A 42 -8.16 -11.95 -1.26
C ASP A 42 -8.58 -13.37 -0.85
N PRO A 43 -9.02 -13.63 0.39
CA PRO A 43 -9.38 -14.99 0.81
C PRO A 43 -10.49 -15.64 0.00
N LEU A 44 -11.15 -14.91 -0.87
CA LEU A 44 -12.18 -15.46 -1.72
C LEU A 44 -11.62 -16.29 -2.88
N LEU A 45 -10.31 -16.19 -3.13
CA LEU A 45 -9.66 -16.96 -4.19
C LEU A 45 -9.34 -18.36 -3.70
N PRO A 46 -9.59 -19.39 -4.56
CA PRO A 46 -9.26 -20.76 -4.18
C PRO A 46 -7.76 -20.92 -3.93
N SER A 47 -7.44 -21.71 -2.90
CA SER A 47 -6.07 -21.92 -2.47
C SER A 47 -5.12 -22.40 -3.59
N PRO A 48 -5.50 -23.38 -4.42
CA PRO A 48 -4.59 -23.86 -5.45
C PRO A 48 -4.22 -22.80 -6.48
N LEU A 49 -5.00 -21.74 -6.58
CA LEU A 49 -4.75 -20.66 -7.54
C LEU A 49 -3.99 -19.50 -6.93
N ALA A 50 -3.73 -19.54 -5.64
CA ALA A 50 -3.07 -18.46 -4.94
C ALA A 50 -1.58 -18.78 -4.75
N ASP A 51 -0.73 -17.87 -5.16
CA ASP A 51 0.71 -17.96 -4.90
C ASP A 51 0.95 -17.48 -3.47
N VAL A 52 1.27 -18.42 -2.58
CA VAL A 52 1.43 -18.11 -1.16
C VAL A 52 2.57 -17.13 -0.92
N ALA A 53 3.70 -17.31 -1.62
CA ALA A 53 4.84 -16.42 -1.47
C ALA A 53 4.49 -14.99 -1.92
N MET A 54 3.76 -14.88 -3.03
CA MET A 54 3.34 -13.58 -3.56
C MET A 54 2.33 -12.90 -2.63
N ARG A 55 1.43 -13.70 -2.04
CA ARG A 55 0.46 -13.18 -1.08
C ARG A 55 1.17 -12.61 0.16
N GLU A 56 2.16 -13.32 0.65
CA GLU A 56 2.95 -12.86 1.80
C GLU A 56 3.71 -11.58 1.46
N ARG A 57 4.29 -11.51 0.27
CA ARG A 57 4.99 -10.32 -0.18
C ARG A 57 4.04 -9.14 -0.26
N TYR A 58 2.85 -9.36 -0.82
CA TYR A 58 1.86 -8.30 -0.94
C TYR A 58 1.43 -7.80 0.44
N ARG A 59 1.16 -8.72 1.36
CA ARG A 59 0.77 -8.38 2.73
C ARG A 59 1.85 -7.54 3.42
N ASN A 60 3.11 -7.94 3.27
CA ASN A 60 4.23 -7.21 3.86
C ASN A 60 4.38 -5.82 3.26
N LEU A 61 4.17 -5.70 1.95
CA LEU A 61 4.23 -4.41 1.28
C LEU A 61 3.09 -3.50 1.72
N VAL A 62 1.89 -4.05 1.86
CA VAL A 62 0.74 -3.28 2.34
C VAL A 62 1.02 -2.74 3.74
N LYS A 63 1.58 -3.57 4.61
CA LYS A 63 1.91 -3.15 5.96
C LYS A 63 2.97 -2.04 5.95
N ARG A 64 3.99 -2.20 5.13
CA ARG A 64 5.04 -1.18 5.00
C ARG A 64 4.48 0.12 4.45
N TYR A 65 3.59 0.03 3.48
CA TYR A 65 2.95 1.20 2.90
C TYR A 65 2.06 1.90 3.93
N ASP A 66 1.34 1.13 4.73
CA ASP A 66 0.48 1.68 5.78
C ASP A 66 1.33 2.43 6.81
N ASP A 67 2.47 1.87 7.21
CA ASP A 67 3.36 2.53 8.15
C ASP A 67 3.91 3.84 7.58
N ALA A 68 4.30 3.82 6.31
CA ALA A 68 4.79 5.02 5.65
C ALA A 68 3.70 6.08 5.54
N GLY A 69 2.49 5.65 5.21
CA GLY A 69 1.34 6.55 5.12
C GLY A 69 1.00 7.17 6.48
N ALA A 70 1.08 6.38 7.54
CA ALA A 70 0.82 6.87 8.88
C ALA A 70 1.81 7.97 9.27
N GLN A 71 3.08 7.80 8.93
CA GLN A 71 4.09 8.81 9.19
C GLN A 71 3.83 10.09 8.40
N ILE A 72 3.40 9.95 7.15
CA ILE A 72 3.07 11.10 6.30
C ILE A 72 1.87 11.85 6.88
N TRP A 73 0.83 11.12 7.28
CA TRP A 73 -0.35 11.71 7.90
C TRP A 73 0.02 12.45 9.18
N HIS A 74 0.89 11.86 9.98
CA HIS A 74 1.33 12.45 11.23
C HIS A 74 2.02 13.78 10.97
N ARG A 75 2.92 13.81 9.99
CA ARG A 75 3.60 15.06 9.61
C ARG A 75 2.63 16.09 9.08
N PHE A 76 1.67 15.67 8.26
CA PHE A 76 0.69 16.58 7.68
C PHE A 76 -0.16 17.23 8.78
N LEU A 77 -0.62 16.44 9.75
CA LEU A 77 -1.46 16.95 10.83
C LEU A 77 -0.68 17.84 11.80
N ASN A 78 0.63 17.68 11.90
CA ASN A 78 1.47 18.47 12.80
C ASN A 78 2.20 19.59 12.05
N GLN A 79 1.73 19.92 10.87
CA GLN A 79 2.39 20.88 10.01
C GLN A 79 2.26 22.33 10.49
N ASN A 80 1.49 22.60 11.49
CA ASN A 80 1.35 23.94 12.01
C ASN A 80 2.27 24.20 13.18
#